data_443ed1a4fb41961b9aaac50a6a2c846b
#
_entry.id   443ed1a4fb41961b9aaac50a6a2c846b
#
_cell.length_a   1.000
_cell.length_b   1.000
_cell.length_c   1.000
_cell.angle_alpha   90.00
_cell.angle_beta   90.00
_cell.angle_gamma   90.00
#
_symmetry.space_group_name_H-M   'P 1'
#
loop_
_entity.id
_entity.type
_entity.pdbx_description
1 polymer ?
#
loop_
_entity_poly.entity_id
_entity_poly.type
_entity_poly.pdbx_seq_one_letter_code
_entity_poly.pdbx_strand_id
1 'polypeptide(L)'
;MILMTKSYKHKNYCVAGFELRSGKWIRLVSSKTLDNAIKKEVIDNPPKKECLDVIEVKIIERVPLNCQTENCLINEKDPISIVAKLQIDDILNSKFLDDYDFIFGNGDKCISEDEATKLDYSLTFVLVQSFTVAINYNHEYGKWINKCSFRYKGRLYTDISLTDPEYRKEEYNGKNFGNVALVMSLSAVPYENDGMYYKFVAKVFEYQEHLWFYNN
;
A
#
# COMPACT_ATOMS: atom_id res chain seq x y z
N MET A 1 5.22 -14.97 1.74
CA MET A 1 4.13 -13.97 1.51
C MET A 1 4.14 -13.50 0.06
N ILE A 2 3.00 -13.07 -0.48
CA ILE A 2 2.93 -12.35 -1.76
C ILE A 2 3.30 -10.89 -1.48
N LEU A 3 4.34 -10.36 -2.12
CA LEU A 3 4.76 -8.97 -1.94
C LEU A 3 3.81 -8.04 -2.71
N MET A 4 3.03 -7.22 -2.02
CA MET A 4 2.03 -6.35 -2.62
C MET A 4 2.47 -4.89 -2.74
N THR A 5 3.36 -4.44 -1.85
CA THR A 5 3.88 -3.08 -1.89
C THR A 5 5.27 -2.97 -1.29
N LYS A 6 6.07 -2.08 -1.86
CA LYS A 6 7.35 -1.58 -1.37
C LYS A 6 7.42 -0.07 -1.61
N SER A 7 6.57 0.66 -0.92
CA SER A 7 6.48 2.11 -1.05
C SER A 7 7.56 2.85 -0.26
N TYR A 8 7.94 4.07 -0.70
CA TYR A 8 8.99 4.84 -0.02
C TYR A 8 8.55 5.41 1.32
N LYS A 9 9.40 5.23 2.35
CA LYS A 9 9.32 5.89 3.65
C LYS A 9 10.74 6.29 4.08
N HIS A 10 11.04 7.60 4.19
CA HIS A 10 12.33 8.10 4.69
C HIS A 10 13.58 7.42 4.10
N LYS A 11 13.65 7.30 2.76
CA LYS A 11 14.71 6.60 1.99
C LYS A 11 14.72 5.07 2.10
N ASN A 12 13.85 4.47 2.92
CA ASN A 12 13.64 3.04 3.08
C ASN A 12 12.31 2.60 2.47
N TYR A 13 11.92 1.35 2.66
CA TYR A 13 10.66 0.81 2.15
C TYR A 13 9.67 0.46 3.26
N CYS A 14 8.40 0.84 3.07
CA CYS A 14 7.28 0.15 3.68
C CYS A 14 6.97 -1.07 2.83
N VAL A 15 7.13 -2.26 3.43
CA VAL A 15 7.00 -3.56 2.74
C VAL A 15 5.82 -4.30 3.32
N ALA A 16 4.84 -4.63 2.48
CA ALA A 16 3.66 -5.37 2.92
C ALA A 16 3.11 -6.29 1.83
N GLY A 17 2.30 -7.26 2.24
CA GLY A 17 1.69 -8.21 1.34
C GLY A 17 0.84 -9.25 2.08
N PHE A 18 0.41 -10.29 1.38
CA PHE A 18 -0.46 -11.32 1.92
C PHE A 18 0.32 -12.55 2.36
N GLU A 19 0.02 -13.07 3.54
CA GLU A 19 0.44 -14.41 3.92
C GLU A 19 -0.31 -15.45 3.06
N LEU A 20 0.43 -16.35 2.39
CA LEU A 20 -0.14 -17.28 1.43
C LEU A 20 -1.22 -18.21 2.04
N ARG A 21 -1.01 -18.67 3.26
CA ARG A 21 -1.90 -19.63 3.91
C ARG A 21 -3.21 -19.00 4.37
N SER A 22 -3.10 -17.88 5.09
CA SER A 22 -4.25 -17.23 5.71
C SER A 22 -4.93 -16.20 4.82
N GLY A 23 -4.25 -15.67 3.80
CA GLY A 23 -4.69 -14.53 3.01
C GLY A 23 -4.69 -13.21 3.80
N LYS A 24 -4.14 -13.18 5.01
CA LYS A 24 -4.09 -11.99 5.85
C LYS A 24 -2.92 -11.09 5.48
N TRP A 25 -3.10 -9.80 5.70
CA TRP A 25 -2.04 -8.83 5.55
C TRP A 25 -0.89 -9.07 6.54
N ILE A 26 0.33 -8.88 6.03
CA ILE A 26 1.59 -8.83 6.79
C ILE A 26 2.31 -7.57 6.34
N ARG A 27 2.75 -6.75 7.29
CA ARG A 27 3.68 -5.64 7.08
C ARG A 27 5.00 -5.99 7.74
N LEU A 28 6.07 -6.04 6.96
CA LEU A 28 7.41 -6.29 7.48
C LEU A 28 7.94 -5.01 8.13
N VAL A 29 8.48 -5.13 9.34
CA VAL A 29 9.08 -4.03 10.08
C VAL A 29 10.45 -4.42 10.63
N SER A 30 11.38 -3.45 10.67
CA SER A 30 12.76 -3.64 11.16
C SER A 30 12.91 -3.40 12.66
N SER A 31 11.91 -2.78 13.30
CA SER A 31 11.91 -2.44 14.72
C SER A 31 10.49 -2.35 15.28
N LYS A 32 10.37 -2.26 16.61
CA LYS A 32 9.10 -2.06 17.34
C LYS A 32 8.72 -0.58 17.48
N THR A 33 9.51 0.33 16.94
CA THR A 33 9.31 1.78 17.01
C THR A 33 8.64 2.31 15.73
N LEU A 34 8.34 3.60 15.70
CA LEU A 34 7.76 4.28 14.52
C LEU A 34 8.70 4.30 13.31
N ASP A 35 10.02 4.36 13.54
CA ASP A 35 11.03 4.23 12.48
C ASP A 35 11.34 2.75 12.23
N ASN A 36 10.39 2.09 11.57
CA ASN A 36 10.36 0.65 11.40
C ASN A 36 10.42 0.21 9.92
N ALA A 37 10.72 1.13 9.01
CA ALA A 37 10.84 0.82 7.59
C ALA A 37 12.00 -0.14 7.32
N ILE A 38 11.82 -1.04 6.36
CA ILE A 38 12.86 -2.00 5.93
C ILE A 38 13.88 -1.25 5.07
N LYS A 39 15.16 -1.46 5.36
CA LYS A 39 16.24 -0.85 4.58
C LYS A 39 16.15 -1.27 3.11
N LYS A 40 16.42 -0.30 2.25
CA LYS A 40 16.35 -0.50 0.80
C LYS A 40 17.22 -1.67 0.35
N GLU A 41 18.43 -1.80 0.90
CA GLU A 41 19.39 -2.84 0.55
C GLU A 41 18.87 -4.26 0.84
N VAL A 42 17.98 -4.43 1.81
CA VAL A 42 17.41 -5.75 2.17
C VAL A 42 16.47 -6.23 1.06
N ILE A 43 15.69 -5.34 0.47
CA ILE A 43 14.72 -5.66 -0.58
C ILE A 43 15.38 -5.64 -1.97
N ASP A 44 16.25 -4.67 -2.22
CA ASP A 44 16.94 -4.50 -3.52
C ASP A 44 18.17 -5.41 -3.68
N ASN A 45 18.61 -6.14 -2.62
CA ASN A 45 19.67 -7.12 -2.73
C ASN A 45 19.33 -8.22 -3.76
N PRO A 46 20.25 -8.55 -4.68
CA PRO A 46 20.01 -9.53 -5.74
C PRO A 46 19.59 -10.93 -5.24
N PRO A 47 18.60 -11.57 -5.88
CA PRO A 47 17.69 -10.96 -6.83
C PRO A 47 16.76 -9.94 -6.17
N LYS A 48 16.61 -8.75 -6.80
CA LYS A 48 15.73 -7.68 -6.32
C LYS A 48 14.29 -8.19 -6.20
N LYS A 49 13.64 -7.92 -5.07
CA LYS A 49 12.25 -8.33 -4.83
C LYS A 49 11.31 -7.28 -5.41
N GLU A 50 10.38 -7.74 -6.24
CA GLU A 50 9.38 -6.88 -6.88
C GLU A 50 7.97 -7.23 -6.38
N CYS A 51 7.02 -6.32 -6.57
CA CYS A 51 5.62 -6.63 -6.28
C CYS A 51 5.17 -7.84 -7.11
N LEU A 52 4.30 -8.68 -6.52
CA LEU A 52 3.85 -9.98 -7.00
C LEU A 52 4.88 -11.12 -6.90
N ASP A 53 6.09 -10.86 -6.44
CA ASP A 53 6.95 -11.96 -6.03
C ASP A 53 6.39 -12.64 -4.77
N VAL A 54 6.39 -13.96 -4.77
CA VAL A 54 6.16 -14.76 -3.56
C VAL A 54 7.50 -14.89 -2.86
N ILE A 55 7.63 -14.27 -1.70
CA ILE A 55 8.87 -14.28 -0.94
C ILE A 55 8.75 -15.14 0.33
N GLU A 56 9.84 -15.82 0.65
CA GLU A 56 10.03 -16.45 1.94
C GLU A 56 10.82 -15.50 2.84
N VAL A 57 10.26 -15.22 4.01
CA VAL A 57 10.82 -14.32 5.01
C VAL A 57 10.58 -14.88 6.41
N LYS A 58 11.59 -14.83 7.26
CA LYS A 58 11.49 -15.28 8.64
C LYS A 58 10.91 -14.19 9.52
N ILE A 59 9.71 -14.42 10.06
CA ILE A 59 9.07 -13.56 11.05
C ILE A 59 9.62 -13.92 12.44
N ILE A 60 10.03 -12.92 13.22
CA ILE A 60 10.44 -13.08 14.61
C ILE A 60 9.19 -13.10 15.50
N GLU A 61 8.38 -12.06 15.42
CA GLU A 61 7.15 -11.90 16.20
C GLU A 61 6.19 -10.90 15.55
N ARG A 62 4.92 -10.92 15.97
CA ARG A 62 3.96 -9.86 15.63
C ARG A 62 4.16 -8.69 16.60
N VAL A 63 4.19 -7.46 16.06
CA VAL A 63 4.45 -6.22 16.82
C VAL A 63 3.45 -5.14 16.42
N PRO A 64 2.16 -5.32 16.74
CA PRO A 64 1.13 -4.36 16.38
C PRO A 64 1.47 -2.98 16.93
N LEU A 65 1.14 -1.95 16.15
CA LEU A 65 1.35 -0.56 16.53
C LEU A 65 0.13 0.27 16.08
N ASN A 66 -0.67 0.72 17.03
CA ASN A 66 -1.94 1.42 16.76
C ASN A 66 -2.84 0.61 15.79
N CYS A 67 -3.34 1.23 14.72
CA CYS A 67 -4.15 0.57 13.70
C CYS A 67 -3.34 -0.41 12.80
N GLN A 68 -2.01 -0.43 12.91
CA GLN A 68 -1.14 -1.35 12.14
C GLN A 68 -1.00 -2.70 12.86
N THR A 69 -2.07 -3.46 12.90
CA THR A 69 -2.13 -4.76 13.59
C THR A 69 -1.37 -5.86 12.84
N GLU A 70 -1.12 -5.65 11.56
CA GLU A 70 -0.42 -6.55 10.64
C GLU A 70 1.11 -6.51 10.73
N ASN A 71 1.69 -5.64 11.57
CA ASN A 71 3.14 -5.50 11.71
C ASN A 71 3.81 -6.78 12.21
N CYS A 72 4.84 -7.22 11.49
CA CYS A 72 5.65 -8.40 11.80
C CYS A 72 7.13 -8.02 11.77
N LEU A 73 7.79 -8.18 12.92
CA LEU A 73 9.23 -7.92 13.08
C LEU A 73 10.04 -8.98 12.35
N ILE A 74 11.02 -8.51 11.56
CA ILE A 74 12.03 -9.36 10.93
C ILE A 74 13.43 -8.96 11.37
N ASN A 75 14.39 -9.88 11.19
CA ASN A 75 15.81 -9.55 11.24
C ASN A 75 16.30 -9.25 9.82
N GLU A 76 16.68 -8.01 9.54
CA GLU A 76 17.16 -7.60 8.22
C GLU A 76 18.44 -8.33 7.74
N LYS A 77 19.11 -9.07 8.63
CA LYS A 77 20.27 -9.90 8.29
C LYS A 77 19.86 -11.29 7.80
N ASP A 78 18.64 -11.73 8.08
CA ASP A 78 18.14 -13.01 7.60
C ASP A 78 17.83 -12.91 6.08
N PRO A 79 18.12 -13.97 5.31
CA PRO A 79 17.86 -13.93 3.87
C PRO A 79 16.37 -13.84 3.56
N ILE A 80 16.03 -13.05 2.55
CA ILE A 80 14.72 -13.05 1.93
C ILE A 80 14.86 -13.64 0.54
N SER A 81 14.21 -14.77 0.27
CA SER A 81 14.26 -15.47 -1.01
C SER A 81 12.98 -15.32 -1.81
N ILE A 82 13.09 -15.29 -3.15
CA ILE A 82 11.95 -15.37 -4.07
C ILE A 82 11.71 -16.85 -4.34
N VAL A 83 10.49 -17.32 -4.08
CA VAL A 83 10.11 -18.74 -4.29
C VAL A 83 9.17 -18.92 -5.48
N ALA A 84 8.43 -17.86 -5.89
CA ALA A 84 7.58 -17.84 -7.08
C ALA A 84 7.32 -16.39 -7.50
N LYS A 85 6.69 -16.22 -8.66
CA LYS A 85 6.16 -14.93 -9.14
C LYS A 85 4.74 -15.12 -9.65
N LEU A 86 3.85 -14.22 -9.26
CA LEU A 86 2.45 -14.19 -9.67
C LEU A 86 2.21 -13.09 -10.71
N GLN A 87 1.08 -13.18 -11.39
CA GLN A 87 0.53 -12.09 -12.19
C GLN A 87 -0.58 -11.41 -11.37
N ILE A 88 -0.93 -10.17 -11.73
CA ILE A 88 -1.99 -9.46 -11.02
C ILE A 88 -3.34 -10.20 -11.12
N ASP A 89 -3.62 -10.83 -12.25
CA ASP A 89 -4.86 -11.57 -12.48
C ASP A 89 -5.01 -12.78 -11.52
N ASP A 90 -3.90 -13.41 -11.11
CA ASP A 90 -3.91 -14.49 -10.12
C ASP A 90 -4.45 -14.04 -8.77
N ILE A 91 -4.28 -12.76 -8.44
CA ILE A 91 -4.68 -12.17 -7.17
C ILE A 91 -6.09 -11.55 -7.26
N LEU A 92 -6.41 -10.92 -8.38
CA LEU A 92 -7.73 -10.30 -8.59
C LEU A 92 -8.86 -11.33 -8.60
N ASN A 93 -8.62 -12.55 -9.08
CA ASN A 93 -9.57 -13.65 -9.08
C ASN A 93 -9.67 -14.40 -7.75
N SER A 94 -9.13 -13.83 -6.66
CA SER A 94 -9.02 -14.49 -5.39
C SER A 94 -9.77 -13.74 -4.27
N LYS A 95 -9.79 -14.36 -3.09
CA LYS A 95 -10.31 -13.78 -1.84
C LYS A 95 -9.46 -12.63 -1.25
N PHE A 96 -8.46 -12.13 -1.97
CA PHE A 96 -7.57 -11.08 -1.47
C PHE A 96 -8.12 -9.66 -1.63
N LEU A 97 -9.13 -9.48 -2.48
CA LEU A 97 -9.80 -8.19 -2.63
C LEU A 97 -10.66 -7.89 -1.41
N ASP A 98 -10.47 -6.72 -0.85
CA ASP A 98 -11.29 -6.20 0.23
C ASP A 98 -12.53 -5.50 -0.34
N ASP A 99 -13.68 -5.67 0.33
CA ASP A 99 -14.98 -5.13 -0.08
C ASP A 99 -15.62 -4.27 1.02
N TYR A 100 -14.86 -3.36 1.61
CA TYR A 100 -15.36 -2.42 2.61
C TYR A 100 -16.29 -1.36 1.97
N ASP A 101 -17.23 -0.81 2.73
CA ASP A 101 -18.07 0.30 2.26
C ASP A 101 -17.26 1.58 2.08
N PHE A 102 -16.23 1.76 2.87
CA PHE A 102 -15.30 2.87 2.82
C PHE A 102 -13.86 2.38 2.99
N ILE A 103 -12.94 3.02 2.29
CA ILE A 103 -11.51 2.82 2.53
C ILE A 103 -11.16 3.51 3.86
N PHE A 104 -10.81 2.73 4.87
CA PHE A 104 -10.49 3.21 6.22
C PHE A 104 -11.57 4.13 6.80
N GLY A 105 -12.81 3.66 6.90
CA GLY A 105 -13.89 4.25 7.69
C GLY A 105 -14.67 5.40 7.05
N ASN A 106 -14.08 6.22 6.15
CA ASN A 106 -14.77 7.33 5.52
C ASN A 106 -14.34 7.60 4.06
N GLY A 107 -14.98 8.59 3.41
CA GLY A 107 -14.69 9.01 2.02
C GLY A 107 -13.59 10.06 1.86
N ASP A 108 -13.00 10.55 2.95
CA ASP A 108 -12.01 11.62 2.96
C ASP A 108 -10.57 11.11 2.79
N LYS A 109 -9.62 12.02 2.61
CA LYS A 109 -8.19 11.70 2.49
C LYS A 109 -7.53 11.29 3.81
N CYS A 110 -8.20 11.54 4.93
CA CYS A 110 -7.74 11.25 6.28
C CYS A 110 -8.91 10.85 7.18
N ILE A 111 -8.58 10.31 8.34
CA ILE A 111 -9.54 9.98 9.41
C ILE A 111 -9.06 10.57 10.72
N SER A 112 -9.99 10.79 11.65
CA SER A 112 -9.69 11.20 13.01
C SER A 112 -9.04 10.08 13.83
N GLU A 113 -8.49 10.41 15.00
CA GLU A 113 -7.98 9.41 15.94
C GLU A 113 -9.09 8.48 16.43
N ASP A 114 -10.29 9.02 16.70
CA ASP A 114 -11.45 8.23 17.11
C ASP A 114 -11.90 7.20 16.06
N GLU A 115 -11.75 7.53 14.77
CA GLU A 115 -11.99 6.59 13.68
C GLU A 115 -10.87 5.57 13.57
N ALA A 116 -9.61 6.02 13.67
CA ALA A 116 -8.44 5.14 13.54
C ALA A 116 -8.36 4.09 14.65
N THR A 117 -8.75 4.43 15.89
CA THR A 117 -8.79 3.49 17.03
C THR A 117 -9.82 2.38 16.88
N LYS A 118 -10.82 2.56 16.01
CA LYS A 118 -11.85 1.54 15.73
C LYS A 118 -11.44 0.58 14.63
N LEU A 119 -10.32 0.87 13.92
CA LEU A 119 -9.81 0.01 12.86
C LEU A 119 -8.83 -1.00 13.43
N ASP A 120 -8.96 -2.24 12.99
CA ASP A 120 -8.04 -3.35 13.25
C ASP A 120 -7.17 -3.69 12.03
N TYR A 121 -7.11 -2.79 11.05
CA TYR A 121 -6.31 -2.91 9.84
C TYR A 121 -5.83 -1.54 9.36
N SER A 122 -4.68 -1.52 8.69
CA SER A 122 -4.11 -0.31 8.07
C SER A 122 -3.67 -0.53 6.62
N LEU A 123 -4.00 -1.69 6.07
CA LEU A 123 -3.78 -2.04 4.67
C LEU A 123 -5.07 -2.57 4.06
N THR A 124 -5.32 -2.23 2.81
CA THR A 124 -6.44 -2.79 2.04
C THR A 124 -6.09 -2.87 0.56
N PHE A 125 -6.68 -3.85 -0.14
CA PHE A 125 -6.50 -4.06 -1.58
C PHE A 125 -7.86 -3.99 -2.26
N VAL A 126 -8.07 -2.96 -3.08
CA VAL A 126 -9.38 -2.61 -3.64
C VAL A 126 -9.32 -2.31 -5.13
N LEU A 127 -10.41 -2.59 -5.84
CA LEU A 127 -10.60 -2.15 -7.22
C LEU A 127 -11.21 -0.75 -7.23
N VAL A 128 -10.64 0.14 -8.02
CA VAL A 128 -11.12 1.51 -8.16
C VAL A 128 -11.29 1.90 -9.63
N GLN A 129 -12.07 2.93 -9.86
CA GLN A 129 -12.37 3.47 -11.19
C GLN A 129 -11.76 4.86 -11.35
N SER A 130 -11.43 5.22 -12.60
CA SER A 130 -11.00 6.58 -12.97
C SER A 130 -9.80 7.08 -12.16
N PHE A 131 -8.80 6.21 -11.96
CA PHE A 131 -7.58 6.58 -11.25
C PHE A 131 -6.79 7.63 -12.01
N THR A 132 -6.60 8.81 -11.40
CA THR A 132 -5.92 9.96 -12.01
C THR A 132 -4.78 10.42 -11.11
N VAL A 133 -3.61 10.64 -11.70
CA VAL A 133 -2.41 11.15 -11.02
C VAL A 133 -2.34 12.66 -11.13
N ALA A 134 -1.98 13.34 -10.04
CA ALA A 134 -1.72 14.77 -9.99
C ALA A 134 -0.37 15.03 -9.32
N ILE A 135 0.52 15.74 -10.01
CA ILE A 135 1.85 16.06 -9.53
C ILE A 135 1.98 17.58 -9.43
N ASN A 136 2.07 18.09 -8.21
CA ASN A 136 2.11 19.52 -7.95
C ASN A 136 3.40 19.88 -7.22
N TYR A 137 4.02 21.01 -7.62
CA TYR A 137 5.13 21.56 -6.85
C TYR A 137 4.58 22.33 -5.64
N ASN A 138 4.98 21.91 -4.45
CA ASN A 138 4.63 22.62 -3.23
C ASN A 138 5.74 23.63 -2.91
N HIS A 139 5.44 24.92 -3.07
CA HIS A 139 6.38 26.02 -2.86
C HIS A 139 6.78 26.17 -1.39
N GLU A 140 5.88 25.84 -0.45
CA GLU A 140 6.14 25.92 0.99
C GLU A 140 7.23 24.94 1.43
N TYR A 141 7.19 23.71 0.90
CA TYR A 141 8.16 22.67 1.25
C TYR A 141 9.26 22.49 0.21
N GLY A 142 9.27 23.28 -0.87
CA GLY A 142 10.27 23.21 -1.93
C GLY A 142 10.38 21.84 -2.61
N LYS A 143 9.26 21.09 -2.73
CA LYS A 143 9.27 19.73 -3.25
C LYS A 143 8.03 19.39 -4.09
N TRP A 144 8.20 18.44 -4.98
CA TRP A 144 7.09 17.84 -5.71
C TRP A 144 6.25 16.93 -4.81
N ILE A 145 4.94 17.11 -4.86
CA ILE A 145 3.95 16.32 -4.14
C ILE A 145 3.15 15.52 -5.17
N ASN A 146 3.10 14.21 -4.96
CA ASN A 146 2.35 13.30 -5.80
C ASN A 146 1.04 12.94 -5.10
N LYS A 147 -0.04 13.24 -5.77
CA LYS A 147 -1.41 12.99 -5.33
C LYS A 147 -2.14 12.18 -6.38
N CYS A 148 -3.25 11.61 -5.99
CA CYS A 148 -4.17 10.97 -6.93
C CYS A 148 -5.61 11.15 -6.49
N SER A 149 -6.51 10.89 -7.44
CA SER A 149 -7.94 10.78 -7.20
C SER A 149 -8.50 9.55 -7.91
N PHE A 150 -9.56 8.98 -7.38
CA PHE A 150 -10.21 7.80 -7.94
C PHE A 150 -11.64 7.66 -7.40
N ARG A 151 -12.42 6.78 -8.02
CA ARG A 151 -13.75 6.38 -7.51
C ARG A 151 -13.71 4.97 -6.93
N TYR A 152 -14.24 4.83 -5.73
CA TYR A 152 -14.45 3.54 -5.07
C TYR A 152 -15.91 3.43 -4.64
N LYS A 153 -16.62 2.40 -5.10
CA LYS A 153 -18.06 2.21 -4.84
C LYS A 153 -18.88 3.49 -5.09
N GLY A 154 -18.61 4.17 -6.23
CA GLY A 154 -19.27 5.40 -6.63
C GLY A 154 -18.83 6.68 -5.90
N ARG A 155 -18.06 6.59 -4.82
CA ARG A 155 -17.53 7.74 -4.08
C ARG A 155 -16.23 8.22 -4.69
N LEU A 156 -16.07 9.54 -4.74
CA LEU A 156 -14.84 10.18 -5.21
C LEU A 156 -13.89 10.41 -4.03
N TYR A 157 -12.70 9.82 -4.11
CA TYR A 157 -11.57 10.09 -3.22
C TYR A 157 -10.63 11.04 -3.94
N THR A 158 -10.26 12.14 -3.30
CA THR A 158 -9.40 13.20 -3.87
C THR A 158 -8.24 13.54 -2.96
N ASP A 159 -7.17 14.09 -3.54
CA ASP A 159 -5.97 14.55 -2.82
C ASP A 159 -5.32 13.45 -1.97
N ILE A 160 -5.47 12.19 -2.39
CA ILE A 160 -4.83 11.05 -1.72
C ILE A 160 -3.34 11.05 -2.06
N SER A 161 -2.49 10.90 -1.05
CA SER A 161 -1.04 10.86 -1.26
C SER A 161 -0.61 9.58 -2.00
N LEU A 162 0.12 9.76 -3.10
CA LEU A 162 0.61 8.67 -3.94
C LEU A 162 2.08 8.38 -3.60
N THR A 163 2.34 7.22 -3.01
CA THR A 163 3.68 6.79 -2.56
C THR A 163 4.30 5.69 -3.40
N ASP A 164 3.55 5.15 -4.38
CA ASP A 164 4.09 4.21 -5.37
C ASP A 164 5.15 4.91 -6.24
N PRO A 165 6.44 4.46 -6.21
CA PRO A 165 7.50 5.11 -6.95
C PRO A 165 7.34 5.04 -8.47
N GLU A 166 6.62 4.05 -9.00
CA GLU A 166 6.42 3.87 -10.44
C GLU A 166 5.48 4.92 -11.03
N TYR A 167 4.56 5.47 -10.22
CA TYR A 167 3.57 6.45 -10.64
C TYR A 167 3.93 7.90 -10.29
N ARG A 168 5.19 8.15 -9.91
CA ARG A 168 5.68 9.50 -9.52
C ARG A 168 6.44 10.21 -10.64
N LYS A 169 6.22 9.82 -11.88
CA LYS A 169 6.85 10.40 -13.06
C LYS A 169 6.05 11.60 -13.55
N GLU A 170 6.73 12.68 -13.92
CA GLU A 170 6.13 13.91 -14.40
C GLU A 170 5.19 13.69 -15.59
N GLU A 171 5.52 12.76 -16.47
CA GLU A 171 4.70 12.37 -17.64
C GLU A 171 3.32 11.81 -17.27
N TYR A 172 3.10 11.46 -16.01
CA TYR A 172 1.82 10.95 -15.51
C TYR A 172 0.91 12.04 -14.93
N ASN A 173 1.41 13.28 -14.86
CA ASN A 173 0.61 14.40 -14.35
C ASN A 173 -0.64 14.63 -15.20
N GLY A 174 -1.82 14.58 -14.58
CA GLY A 174 -3.12 14.69 -15.24
C GLY A 174 -3.58 13.43 -16.00
N LYS A 175 -2.76 12.37 -16.05
CA LYS A 175 -3.12 11.14 -16.75
C LYS A 175 -4.16 10.36 -15.95
N ASN A 176 -5.23 9.93 -16.64
CA ASN A 176 -6.21 8.98 -16.14
C ASN A 176 -5.84 7.58 -16.64
N PHE A 177 -5.67 6.64 -15.71
CA PHE A 177 -5.32 5.24 -15.99
C PHE A 177 -6.54 4.32 -16.05
N GLY A 178 -7.77 4.87 -15.94
CA GLY A 178 -8.98 4.06 -15.95
C GLY A 178 -9.18 3.29 -14.66
N ASN A 179 -9.53 2.01 -14.79
CA ASN A 179 -9.75 1.12 -13.66
C ASN A 179 -8.43 0.43 -13.28
N VAL A 180 -8.11 0.45 -11.98
CA VAL A 180 -6.89 -0.13 -11.43
C VAL A 180 -7.17 -0.81 -10.10
N ALA A 181 -6.27 -1.69 -9.67
CA ALA A 181 -6.27 -2.23 -8.32
C ALA A 181 -5.26 -1.46 -7.45
N LEU A 182 -5.67 -1.05 -6.26
CA LEU A 182 -4.85 -0.25 -5.35
C LEU A 182 -4.56 -1.00 -4.06
N VAL A 183 -3.29 -0.99 -3.65
CA VAL A 183 -2.94 -1.19 -2.25
C VAL A 183 -3.00 0.16 -1.56
N MET A 184 -3.90 0.29 -0.61
CA MET A 184 -4.03 1.47 0.24
C MET A 184 -3.39 1.22 1.61
N SER A 185 -2.84 2.27 2.19
CA SER A 185 -2.24 2.22 3.53
C SER A 185 -2.69 3.42 4.35
N LEU A 186 -2.86 3.23 5.66
CA LEU A 186 -3.13 4.27 6.64
C LEU A 186 -1.85 4.59 7.41
N SER A 187 -1.63 5.87 7.78
CA SER A 187 -0.50 6.26 8.65
C SER A 187 -0.57 5.56 10.01
N ALA A 188 0.60 5.23 10.59
CA ALA A 188 0.69 4.59 11.90
C ALA A 188 0.34 5.53 13.07
N VAL A 189 0.51 6.81 12.83
CA VAL A 189 0.32 7.89 13.82
C VAL A 189 -0.36 9.07 13.16
N PRO A 190 -1.02 9.92 13.94
CA PRO A 190 -1.55 11.17 13.43
C PRO A 190 -0.43 12.12 13.00
N TYR A 191 -0.73 12.98 12.04
CA TYR A 191 0.18 14.06 11.66
C TYR A 191 0.17 15.13 12.77
N GLU A 192 1.36 15.64 13.10
CA GLU A 192 1.54 16.61 14.19
C GLU A 192 0.74 17.89 14.00
N ASN A 193 0.54 18.32 12.74
CA ASN A 193 -0.10 19.60 12.43
C ASN A 193 -1.62 19.60 12.62
N ASP A 194 -2.29 18.46 12.46
CA ASP A 194 -3.77 18.40 12.46
C ASP A 194 -4.36 17.21 13.23
N GLY A 195 -3.52 16.32 13.76
CA GLY A 195 -3.96 15.15 14.50
C GLY A 195 -4.67 14.08 13.67
N MET A 196 -4.57 14.15 12.32
CA MET A 196 -5.29 13.25 11.43
C MET A 196 -4.41 12.10 10.92
N TYR A 197 -5.02 10.95 10.72
CA TYR A 197 -4.40 9.78 10.07
C TYR A 197 -4.65 9.82 8.57
N TYR A 198 -3.59 9.89 7.78
CA TYR A 198 -3.68 10.05 6.33
C TYR A 198 -3.68 8.72 5.59
N LYS A 199 -4.46 8.68 4.51
CA LYS A 199 -4.54 7.56 3.55
C LYS A 199 -3.50 7.75 2.45
N PHE A 200 -2.87 6.64 2.05
CA PHE A 200 -1.87 6.61 1.00
C PHE A 200 -2.22 5.55 -0.03
N VAL A 201 -1.97 5.84 -1.31
CA VAL A 201 -1.85 4.81 -2.34
C VAL A 201 -0.41 4.31 -2.30
N ALA A 202 -0.22 3.08 -1.82
CA ALA A 202 1.09 2.46 -1.64
C ALA A 202 1.55 1.69 -2.88
N LYS A 203 0.62 1.14 -3.68
CA LYS A 203 0.89 0.49 -4.95
C LYS A 203 -0.32 0.58 -5.88
N VAL A 204 -0.05 0.75 -7.16
CA VAL A 204 -1.04 0.72 -8.24
C VAL A 204 -0.75 -0.48 -9.12
N PHE A 205 -1.77 -1.26 -9.45
CA PHE A 205 -1.70 -2.34 -10.41
C PHE A 205 -2.68 -2.07 -11.54
N GLU A 206 -2.16 -1.92 -12.75
CA GLU A 206 -2.96 -1.93 -13.97
C GLU A 206 -3.33 -3.38 -14.30
N TYR A 207 -4.55 -3.62 -14.77
CA TYR A 207 -5.03 -4.94 -15.16
C TYR A 207 -5.93 -4.83 -16.40
N GLN A 208 -6.11 -5.95 -17.10
CA GLN A 208 -6.96 -6.00 -18.27
C GLN A 208 -8.38 -6.43 -17.88
N GLU A 209 -9.37 -5.55 -18.10
CA GLU A 209 -10.78 -5.81 -17.74
C GLU A 209 -11.41 -7.00 -18.45
N HIS A 210 -10.87 -7.44 -19.58
CA HIS A 210 -11.48 -8.48 -20.41
C HIS A 210 -11.60 -9.85 -19.76
N LEU A 211 -10.90 -10.09 -18.64
CA LEU A 211 -10.90 -11.39 -17.95
C LEU A 211 -11.97 -11.49 -16.84
N TRP A 212 -12.57 -10.39 -16.43
CA TRP A 212 -13.47 -10.35 -15.26
C TRP A 212 -14.90 -10.76 -15.55
N PHE A 213 -15.39 -10.53 -16.78
CA PHE A 213 -16.81 -10.75 -17.13
C PHE A 213 -17.16 -12.19 -17.50
N TYR A 214 -16.18 -13.09 -17.60
CA TYR A 214 -16.40 -14.48 -18.01
C TYR A 214 -16.34 -15.51 -16.88
N ASN A 215 -16.02 -15.11 -15.65
CA ASN A 215 -15.80 -16.05 -14.53
C ASN A 215 -16.71 -15.82 -13.30
N ASN A 216 -17.76 -14.99 -13.41
CA ASN A 216 -18.79 -14.79 -12.36
C ASN A 216 -20.19 -15.08 -12.88
#